data_ae36137b19755a81eedb189a1ce01db7
#
_entry.id   ae36137b19755a81eedb189a1ce01db7
#
_cell.length_a   1.000
_cell.length_b   1.000
_cell.length_c   1.000
_cell.angle_alpha   90.00
_cell.angle_beta   90.00
_cell.angle_gamma   90.00
#
_symmetry.space_group_name_H-M   'P 1'
#
loop_
_entity.id
_entity.type
_entity.pdbx_description
1 polymer ?
#
loop_
_entity_poly.entity_id
_entity_poly.type
_entity_poly.pdbx_seq_one_letter_code
_entity_poly.pdbx_strand_id
1 'polypeptide(L)'
;MKRIGILFGMENTFPDAVVARINELSAAVRADPVKLGTTDMEVPSGYDLIIDRISHDIPYYRSYLKTAVLHGATVINNPFWWSADDKFFNYALAAQLGVAVPKTVLLPSKQHPPDTTSQSMRNLIYPLDWNAVFRTVGFPAFLKPHSGGGWKHVFKVTSEAEFFDAYNRTGDLVMTLQEGIEFDEYFRCYCIGREKVRIMRYDPRRPHEDRYVRNGPPPDAALERRMTDDCLTLNRALGYDLNMVEFAVRGGIPYAIDFLNPAPDADYNSVGPDNFAWVVNAVAEMAVARVTGGGGVPREYRWAEFLKGSAAEAPAPKKRAARKPAGKKKS
;
A
#
# COMPACT_ATOMS: atom_id res chain seq x y z
N MET A 1 -18.53 -22.56 16.04
CA MET A 1 -18.67 -21.08 15.93
C MET A 1 -17.34 -20.54 15.47
N LYS A 2 -17.32 -19.78 14.40
CA LYS A 2 -16.10 -19.17 13.85
C LYS A 2 -15.67 -17.96 14.69
N ARG A 3 -14.38 -17.74 14.83
CA ARG A 3 -13.84 -16.63 15.64
C ARG A 3 -13.08 -15.63 14.79
N ILE A 4 -13.41 -14.33 14.95
CA ILE A 4 -12.72 -13.21 14.30
C ILE A 4 -12.08 -12.34 15.37
N GLY A 5 -10.77 -12.12 15.26
CA GLY A 5 -10.03 -11.21 16.11
C GLY A 5 -9.82 -9.85 15.45
N ILE A 6 -9.92 -8.77 16.22
CA ILE A 6 -9.51 -7.45 15.77
C ILE A 6 -8.27 -7.05 16.58
N LEU A 7 -7.14 -6.88 15.90
CA LEU A 7 -5.85 -6.48 16.50
C LEU A 7 -5.59 -5.02 16.16
N PHE A 8 -5.65 -4.13 17.16
CA PHE A 8 -5.57 -2.68 16.97
C PHE A 8 -4.77 -1.98 18.07
N GLY A 9 -4.40 -0.72 17.83
CA GLY A 9 -3.65 0.12 18.75
C GLY A 9 -4.49 1.25 19.34
N MET A 10 -4.15 2.49 18.99
CA MET A 10 -4.73 3.72 19.57
C MET A 10 -6.10 4.12 18.99
N GLU A 11 -6.73 3.28 18.18
CA GLU A 11 -8.04 3.58 17.60
C GLU A 11 -9.16 3.45 18.64
N ASN A 12 -10.12 4.38 18.62
CA ASN A 12 -11.14 4.47 19.65
C ASN A 12 -12.54 4.04 19.20
N THR A 13 -12.92 4.29 17.93
CA THR A 13 -14.31 4.12 17.49
C THR A 13 -14.51 2.93 16.55
N PHE A 14 -13.62 2.78 15.56
CA PHE A 14 -13.78 1.79 14.51
C PHE A 14 -13.68 0.33 14.97
N PRO A 15 -12.70 -0.08 15.79
CA PRO A 15 -12.56 -1.49 16.17
C PRO A 15 -13.76 -2.03 16.91
N ASP A 16 -14.26 -1.28 17.90
CA ASP A 16 -15.42 -1.68 18.70
C ASP A 16 -16.70 -1.76 17.85
N ALA A 17 -16.89 -0.81 16.93
CA ALA A 17 -18.02 -0.82 16.02
C ALA A 17 -17.98 -2.02 15.06
N VAL A 18 -16.81 -2.40 14.55
CA VAL A 18 -16.64 -3.60 13.69
C VAL A 18 -16.92 -4.86 14.49
N VAL A 19 -16.40 -4.97 15.72
CA VAL A 19 -16.70 -6.11 16.61
C VAL A 19 -18.21 -6.24 16.83
N ALA A 20 -18.89 -5.15 17.20
CA ALA A 20 -20.32 -5.13 17.41
C ALA A 20 -21.07 -5.56 16.13
N ARG A 21 -20.71 -4.98 14.99
CA ARG A 21 -21.37 -5.24 13.72
C ARG A 21 -21.21 -6.69 13.23
N ILE A 22 -20.02 -7.28 13.38
CA ILE A 22 -19.79 -8.69 13.06
C ILE A 22 -20.70 -9.60 13.91
N ASN A 23 -20.78 -9.33 15.21
CA ASN A 23 -21.60 -10.10 16.14
C ASN A 23 -23.11 -9.98 15.87
N GLU A 24 -23.57 -8.85 15.30
CA GLU A 24 -24.94 -8.66 14.83
C GLU A 24 -25.24 -9.41 13.53
N LEU A 25 -24.26 -9.46 12.60
CA LEU A 25 -24.48 -10.01 11.26
C LEU A 25 -24.68 -11.53 11.25
N SER A 26 -24.10 -12.27 12.19
CA SER A 26 -24.13 -13.73 12.15
C SER A 26 -23.97 -14.39 13.51
N ALA A 27 -24.95 -15.16 13.92
CA ALA A 27 -24.87 -15.99 15.13
C ALA A 27 -23.83 -17.14 15.02
N ALA A 28 -23.37 -17.46 13.81
CA ALA A 28 -22.34 -18.48 13.59
C ALA A 28 -20.90 -17.96 13.79
N VAL A 29 -20.75 -16.64 13.98
CA VAL A 29 -19.46 -15.97 14.10
C VAL A 29 -19.38 -15.22 15.42
N ARG A 30 -18.23 -15.23 16.06
CA ARG A 30 -17.92 -14.40 17.25
C ARG A 30 -16.71 -13.54 16.97
N ALA A 31 -16.86 -12.23 17.13
CA ALA A 31 -15.76 -11.27 17.05
C ALA A 31 -15.42 -10.73 18.44
N ASP A 32 -14.13 -10.55 18.71
CA ASP A 32 -13.61 -9.91 19.91
C ASP A 32 -12.24 -9.23 19.66
N PRO A 33 -11.83 -8.24 20.50
CA PRO A 33 -10.49 -7.68 20.45
C PRO A 33 -9.44 -8.75 20.79
N VAL A 34 -8.36 -8.81 19.98
CA VAL A 34 -7.24 -9.73 20.25
C VAL A 34 -6.46 -9.21 21.45
N LYS A 35 -6.25 -10.08 22.43
CA LYS A 35 -5.38 -9.82 23.59
C LYS A 35 -4.22 -10.79 23.59
N LEU A 36 -3.00 -10.27 23.72
CA LEU A 36 -1.76 -11.03 23.62
C LEU A 36 -0.89 -10.81 24.87
N GLY A 37 -0.36 -11.91 25.39
CA GLY A 37 0.78 -11.92 26.32
C GLY A 37 2.03 -12.40 25.58
N THR A 38 2.86 -13.21 26.23
CA THR A 38 3.90 -13.99 25.57
C THR A 38 3.27 -15.01 24.61
N THR A 39 3.91 -15.24 23.46
CA THR A 39 3.38 -16.12 22.42
C THR A 39 4.33 -17.31 22.22
N ASP A 40 3.79 -18.51 22.33
CA ASP A 40 4.48 -19.75 22.00
C ASP A 40 4.29 -20.05 20.50
N MET A 41 5.35 -20.49 19.82
CA MET A 41 5.33 -20.77 18.38
C MET A 41 4.46 -21.97 18.00
N GLU A 42 4.16 -22.88 18.93
CA GLU A 42 3.36 -24.09 18.69
C GLU A 42 1.87 -23.90 19.01
N VAL A 43 1.51 -22.77 19.66
CA VAL A 43 0.14 -22.52 20.11
C VAL A 43 -0.65 -21.76 19.03
N PRO A 44 -1.76 -22.33 18.51
CA PRO A 44 -2.64 -21.64 17.58
C PRO A 44 -3.24 -20.37 18.18
N SER A 45 -3.48 -19.37 17.34
CA SER A 45 -4.09 -18.10 17.75
C SER A 45 -5.50 -18.23 18.33
N GLY A 46 -6.21 -19.32 18.00
CA GLY A 46 -7.61 -19.53 18.36
C GLY A 46 -8.60 -18.71 17.54
N TYR A 47 -8.16 -18.01 16.49
CA TYR A 47 -8.98 -17.26 15.56
C TYR A 47 -8.96 -17.90 14.17
N ASP A 48 -10.12 -17.87 13.46
CA ASP A 48 -10.22 -18.25 12.06
C ASP A 48 -9.77 -17.08 11.14
N LEU A 49 -10.01 -15.83 11.59
CA LEU A 49 -9.59 -14.64 10.91
C LEU A 49 -9.14 -13.57 11.90
N ILE A 50 -8.09 -12.83 11.56
CA ILE A 50 -7.63 -11.65 12.32
C ILE A 50 -7.57 -10.45 11.38
N ILE A 51 -8.25 -9.36 11.76
CA ILE A 51 -8.11 -8.05 11.12
C ILE A 51 -6.98 -7.31 11.83
N ASP A 52 -5.91 -7.02 11.10
CA ASP A 52 -4.73 -6.33 11.61
C ASP A 52 -4.80 -4.84 11.30
N ARG A 53 -4.61 -4.03 12.35
CA ARG A 53 -4.61 -2.58 12.27
C ARG A 53 -3.40 -1.94 12.96
N ILE A 54 -2.37 -2.73 13.34
CA ILE A 54 -1.27 -2.21 14.15
C ILE A 54 0.09 -2.82 13.83
N SER A 55 0.16 -3.97 13.18
CA SER A 55 1.44 -4.66 13.00
C SER A 55 2.40 -3.95 12.04
N HIS A 56 1.91 -2.98 11.27
CA HIS A 56 2.76 -2.10 10.46
C HIS A 56 3.68 -1.22 11.31
N ASP A 57 3.30 -0.89 12.54
CA ASP A 57 4.09 -0.09 13.50
C ASP A 57 4.86 -0.95 14.51
N ILE A 58 4.35 -2.15 14.85
CA ILE A 58 4.87 -2.95 15.96
C ILE A 58 5.26 -4.35 15.51
N PRO A 59 6.59 -4.64 15.37
CA PRO A 59 7.09 -5.92 14.87
C PRO A 59 6.65 -7.14 15.67
N TYR A 60 6.42 -7.01 16.98
CA TYR A 60 5.91 -8.07 17.83
C TYR A 60 4.57 -8.64 17.32
N TYR A 61 3.62 -7.78 17.00
CA TYR A 61 2.33 -8.19 16.45
C TYR A 61 2.47 -8.84 15.08
N ARG A 62 3.38 -8.36 14.26
CA ARG A 62 3.63 -8.96 12.95
C ARG A 62 4.16 -10.38 13.05
N SER A 63 5.07 -10.64 13.98
CA SER A 63 5.60 -11.99 14.23
C SER A 63 4.50 -12.94 14.67
N TYR A 64 3.64 -12.52 15.59
CA TYR A 64 2.44 -13.26 16.00
C TYR A 64 1.52 -13.57 14.82
N LEU A 65 1.19 -12.57 13.99
CA LEU A 65 0.28 -12.75 12.86
C LEU A 65 0.84 -13.73 11.82
N LYS A 66 2.14 -13.70 11.55
CA LYS A 66 2.79 -14.68 10.66
C LYS A 66 2.66 -16.11 11.21
N THR A 67 2.85 -16.30 12.51
CA THR A 67 2.66 -17.59 13.17
C THR A 67 1.19 -18.00 13.15
N ALA A 68 0.25 -17.08 13.37
CA ALA A 68 -1.18 -17.37 13.26
C ALA A 68 -1.57 -17.89 11.86
N VAL A 69 -0.96 -17.36 10.79
CA VAL A 69 -1.17 -17.86 9.42
C VAL A 69 -0.65 -19.30 9.26
N LEU A 70 0.51 -19.64 9.85
CA LEU A 70 1.02 -21.02 9.82
C LEU A 70 0.05 -21.99 10.47
N HIS A 71 -0.64 -21.57 11.52
CA HIS A 71 -1.67 -22.34 12.21
C HIS A 71 -3.06 -22.27 11.57
N GLY A 72 -3.17 -21.68 10.37
CA GLY A 72 -4.39 -21.72 9.57
C GLY A 72 -5.31 -20.51 9.71
N ALA A 73 -4.99 -19.51 10.51
CA ALA A 73 -5.75 -18.27 10.57
C ALA A 73 -5.59 -17.47 9.27
N THR A 74 -6.67 -16.83 8.84
CA THR A 74 -6.59 -15.80 7.80
C THR A 74 -6.24 -14.46 8.45
N VAL A 75 -5.29 -13.72 7.90
CA VAL A 75 -4.96 -12.38 8.38
C VAL A 75 -5.23 -11.35 7.28
N ILE A 76 -5.95 -10.30 7.60
CA ILE A 76 -6.25 -9.15 6.75
C ILE A 76 -5.49 -7.93 7.30
N ASN A 77 -4.54 -7.36 6.55
CA ASN A 77 -3.96 -7.83 5.29
C ASN A 77 -2.89 -8.90 5.55
N ASN A 78 -2.39 -9.51 4.46
CA ASN A 78 -1.38 -10.57 4.57
C ASN A 78 -0.09 -10.08 5.27
N PRO A 79 0.30 -10.65 6.42
CA PRO A 79 1.43 -10.17 7.22
C PRO A 79 2.81 -10.43 6.57
N PHE A 80 2.89 -11.23 5.52
CA PHE A 80 4.13 -11.50 4.79
C PHE A 80 4.46 -10.40 3.74
N TRP A 81 3.52 -9.51 3.48
CA TRP A 81 3.64 -8.45 2.47
C TRP A 81 4.33 -7.17 2.97
N TRP A 82 5.33 -7.30 3.81
CA TRP A 82 6.05 -6.11 4.28
C TRP A 82 6.72 -5.33 3.15
N SER A 83 7.21 -6.02 2.12
CA SER A 83 7.79 -5.38 0.94
C SER A 83 6.79 -4.55 0.13
N ALA A 84 5.50 -4.76 0.29
CA ALA A 84 4.48 -3.92 -0.33
C ALA A 84 4.41 -2.52 0.29
N ASP A 85 5.00 -2.30 1.46
CA ASP A 85 5.17 -0.98 2.07
C ASP A 85 6.36 -0.20 1.50
N ASP A 86 7.13 -0.76 0.56
CA ASP A 86 8.17 -0.08 -0.19
C ASP A 86 7.53 0.84 -1.24
N LYS A 87 7.49 2.13 -0.93
CA LYS A 87 6.84 3.14 -1.79
C LYS A 87 7.43 3.18 -3.20
N PHE A 88 8.74 2.98 -3.35
CA PHE A 88 9.38 3.06 -4.67
C PHE A 88 8.96 1.89 -5.56
N PHE A 89 9.00 0.66 -5.03
CA PHE A 89 8.49 -0.53 -5.73
C PHE A 89 7.00 -0.36 -6.10
N ASN A 90 6.21 0.13 -5.16
CA ASN A 90 4.77 0.28 -5.36
C ASN A 90 4.42 1.29 -6.44
N TYR A 91 5.11 2.43 -6.53
CA TYR A 91 4.93 3.38 -7.62
C TYR A 91 5.35 2.78 -8.97
N ALA A 92 6.44 2.03 -9.01
CA ALA A 92 6.88 1.34 -10.23
C ALA A 92 5.84 0.32 -10.69
N LEU A 93 5.29 -0.49 -9.77
CA LEU A 93 4.23 -1.45 -10.06
C LEU A 93 2.95 -0.75 -10.53
N ALA A 94 2.51 0.30 -9.84
CA ALA A 94 1.33 1.06 -10.22
C ALA A 94 1.44 1.65 -11.63
N ALA A 95 2.60 2.21 -11.97
CA ALA A 95 2.88 2.72 -13.31
C ALA A 95 2.81 1.61 -14.38
N GLN A 96 3.34 0.42 -14.11
CA GLN A 96 3.24 -0.74 -15.02
C GLN A 96 1.80 -1.22 -15.20
N LEU A 97 0.97 -1.05 -14.19
CA LEU A 97 -0.47 -1.38 -14.24
C LEU A 97 -1.32 -0.30 -14.93
N GLY A 98 -0.71 0.80 -15.39
CA GLY A 98 -1.40 1.90 -16.07
C GLY A 98 -2.10 2.88 -15.12
N VAL A 99 -1.85 2.79 -13.81
CA VAL A 99 -2.32 3.76 -12.83
C VAL A 99 -1.38 4.96 -12.85
N ALA A 100 -1.92 6.17 -12.94
CA ALA A 100 -1.11 7.37 -12.93
C ALA A 100 -0.51 7.59 -11.52
N VAL A 101 0.80 7.80 -11.47
CA VAL A 101 1.55 8.09 -10.25
C VAL A 101 2.50 9.26 -10.49
N PRO A 102 2.88 10.03 -9.45
CA PRO A 102 3.89 11.06 -9.58
C PRO A 102 5.25 10.47 -9.95
N LYS A 103 6.05 11.21 -10.73
CA LYS A 103 7.44 10.85 -11.00
C LYS A 103 8.20 10.71 -9.69
N THR A 104 8.91 9.61 -9.52
CA THR A 104 9.57 9.28 -8.25
C THR A 104 10.97 8.73 -8.51
N VAL A 105 11.95 9.20 -7.75
CA VAL A 105 13.34 8.72 -7.79
C VAL A 105 13.72 8.22 -6.39
N LEU A 106 14.33 7.04 -6.32
CA LEU A 106 14.90 6.48 -5.09
C LEU A 106 16.28 7.10 -4.83
N LEU A 107 16.50 7.52 -3.60
CA LEU A 107 17.77 8.13 -3.17
C LEU A 107 18.40 7.25 -2.08
N PRO A 108 19.74 7.05 -2.13
CA PRO A 108 20.44 6.38 -1.05
C PRO A 108 20.31 7.19 0.25
N SER A 109 20.58 6.57 1.38
CA SER A 109 20.68 7.27 2.66
C SER A 109 21.82 8.31 2.63
N LYS A 110 21.63 9.43 3.32
CA LYS A 110 22.65 10.49 3.43
C LYS A 110 23.85 10.05 4.27
N GLN A 111 23.59 9.27 5.32
CA GLN A 111 24.60 8.68 6.18
C GLN A 111 24.61 7.16 5.98
N HIS A 112 25.70 6.51 6.31
CA HIS A 112 25.77 5.06 6.31
C HIS A 112 24.79 4.50 7.37
N PRO A 113 24.04 3.44 7.04
CA PRO A 113 23.26 2.72 8.05
C PRO A 113 24.16 2.26 9.21
N PRO A 114 23.62 2.10 10.43
CA PRO A 114 24.38 1.61 11.57
C PRO A 114 25.19 0.36 11.22
N ASP A 115 26.39 0.27 11.78
CA ASP A 115 27.33 -0.85 11.58
C ASP A 115 27.79 -1.09 10.13
N THR A 116 27.62 -0.10 9.25
CA THR A 116 28.07 -0.14 7.86
C THR A 116 29.11 0.98 7.57
N THR A 117 29.84 0.83 6.46
CA THR A 117 30.84 1.78 6.01
C THR A 117 30.73 2.00 4.50
N SER A 118 31.56 2.88 3.94
CA SER A 118 31.69 3.02 2.48
C SER A 118 32.03 1.70 1.77
N GLN A 119 32.72 0.77 2.44
CA GLN A 119 33.01 -0.55 1.88
C GLN A 119 31.75 -1.43 1.76
N SER A 120 30.78 -1.26 2.63
CA SER A 120 29.48 -1.93 2.54
C SER A 120 28.64 -1.39 1.36
N MET A 121 28.89 -0.14 0.95
CA MET A 121 28.13 0.57 -0.07
C MET A 121 28.94 0.81 -1.37
N ARG A 122 30.00 0.04 -1.60
CA ARG A 122 30.91 0.17 -2.77
C ARG A 122 30.24 -0.02 -4.14
N ASN A 123 29.00 -0.49 -4.15
CA ASN A 123 28.20 -0.61 -5.37
C ASN A 123 27.48 0.70 -5.75
N LEU A 124 27.44 1.70 -4.85
CA LEU A 124 26.92 3.02 -5.19
C LEU A 124 27.90 3.79 -6.04
N ILE A 125 27.37 4.47 -7.05
CA ILE A 125 28.16 5.34 -7.94
C ILE A 125 28.16 6.76 -7.36
N TYR A 126 29.33 7.33 -7.15
CA TYR A 126 29.51 8.70 -6.70
C TYR A 126 30.39 9.49 -7.68
N PRO A 127 30.16 10.83 -7.84
CA PRO A 127 29.03 11.56 -7.26
C PRO A 127 27.70 11.19 -7.89
N LEU A 128 26.58 11.36 -7.13
CA LEU A 128 25.24 11.18 -7.67
C LEU A 128 24.94 12.30 -8.70
N ASP A 129 24.27 11.94 -9.79
CA ASP A 129 23.80 12.92 -10.79
C ASP A 129 22.54 13.63 -10.31
N TRP A 130 22.70 14.62 -9.43
CA TRP A 130 21.60 15.42 -8.91
C TRP A 130 20.84 16.16 -10.00
N ASN A 131 21.52 16.60 -11.04
CA ASN A 131 20.87 17.26 -12.18
C ASN A 131 19.88 16.31 -12.88
N ALA A 132 20.23 15.03 -13.04
CA ALA A 132 19.30 14.05 -13.60
C ALA A 132 18.10 13.82 -12.68
N VAL A 133 18.32 13.76 -11.36
CA VAL A 133 17.23 13.62 -10.37
C VAL A 133 16.26 14.78 -10.48
N PHE A 134 16.74 16.03 -10.45
CA PHE A 134 15.90 17.22 -10.50
C PHE A 134 15.22 17.41 -11.85
N ARG A 135 15.86 17.06 -12.97
CA ARG A 135 15.20 17.05 -14.29
C ARG A 135 14.07 16.02 -14.37
N THR A 136 14.22 14.89 -13.69
CA THR A 136 13.20 13.83 -13.70
C THR A 136 11.97 14.22 -12.89
N VAL A 137 12.17 14.73 -11.68
CA VAL A 137 11.08 14.99 -10.71
C VAL A 137 10.54 16.40 -10.86
N GLY A 138 11.40 17.40 -10.99
CA GLY A 138 11.03 18.82 -10.94
C GLY A 138 10.69 19.31 -9.54
N PHE A 139 10.24 20.57 -9.47
CA PHE A 139 9.77 21.21 -8.24
C PHE A 139 8.39 21.87 -8.49
N PRO A 140 7.49 21.94 -7.48
CA PRO A 140 7.69 21.44 -6.12
C PRO A 140 7.75 19.90 -6.05
N ALA A 141 8.47 19.38 -5.04
CA ALA A 141 8.62 17.96 -4.82
C ALA A 141 8.46 17.60 -3.33
N PHE A 142 8.26 16.31 -3.05
CA PHE A 142 8.25 15.77 -1.70
C PHE A 142 9.42 14.80 -1.51
N LEU A 143 10.29 15.13 -0.56
CA LEU A 143 11.31 14.22 -0.06
C LEU A 143 10.68 13.43 1.10
N LYS A 144 10.57 12.11 0.97
CA LYS A 144 9.91 11.26 1.96
C LYS A 144 10.61 9.90 2.08
N PRO A 145 10.57 9.23 3.25
CA PRO A 145 11.09 7.87 3.38
C PRO A 145 10.43 6.91 2.39
N HIS A 146 11.20 5.94 1.89
CA HIS A 146 10.67 4.89 1.01
C HIS A 146 9.68 3.96 1.73
N SER A 147 9.77 3.88 3.08
CA SER A 147 8.91 3.07 3.94
C SER A 147 8.34 3.90 5.09
N GLY A 148 7.30 3.39 5.74
CA GLY A 148 6.62 4.06 6.84
C GLY A 148 5.52 5.03 6.40
N GLY A 149 4.88 5.70 7.38
CA GLY A 149 3.73 6.57 7.18
C GLY A 149 3.64 7.69 8.23
N GLY A 150 2.46 8.28 8.39
CA GLY A 150 2.20 9.28 9.43
C GLY A 150 2.91 10.61 9.23
N TRP A 151 3.30 10.98 8.01
CA TRP A 151 4.01 12.23 7.69
C TRP A 151 5.38 12.38 8.37
N LYS A 152 5.93 11.32 8.96
CA LYS A 152 7.25 11.36 9.60
C LYS A 152 8.34 11.54 8.53
N HIS A 153 9.22 12.53 8.73
CA HIS A 153 10.33 12.86 7.82
C HIS A 153 9.91 13.17 6.38
N VAL A 154 8.71 13.73 6.19
CA VAL A 154 8.22 14.21 4.89
C VAL A 154 8.50 15.71 4.76
N PHE A 155 9.21 16.11 3.71
CA PHE A 155 9.59 17.49 3.45
C PHE A 155 9.05 17.91 2.07
N LYS A 156 8.24 18.96 2.03
CA LYS A 156 7.95 19.64 0.77
C LYS A 156 9.12 20.55 0.44
N VAL A 157 9.67 20.44 -0.76
CA VAL A 157 10.80 21.23 -1.24
C VAL A 157 10.45 21.91 -2.56
N THR A 158 10.84 23.16 -2.71
CA THR A 158 10.51 24.00 -3.88
C THR A 158 11.73 24.40 -4.68
N SER A 159 12.92 24.05 -4.19
CA SER A 159 14.21 24.34 -4.83
C SER A 159 15.26 23.29 -4.48
N GLU A 160 16.36 23.29 -5.23
CA GLU A 160 17.53 22.46 -4.94
C GLU A 160 18.13 22.76 -3.57
N ALA A 161 18.19 24.04 -3.17
CA ALA A 161 18.69 24.44 -1.86
C ALA A 161 17.85 23.83 -0.72
N GLU A 162 16.54 23.96 -0.78
CA GLU A 162 15.63 23.35 0.19
C GLU A 162 15.74 21.82 0.19
N PHE A 163 15.92 21.21 -0.98
CA PHE A 163 16.14 19.77 -1.07
C PHE A 163 17.38 19.35 -0.32
N PHE A 164 18.53 20.01 -0.52
CA PHE A 164 19.77 19.63 0.17
C PHE A 164 19.68 19.88 1.67
N ASP A 165 19.04 20.96 2.10
CA ASP A 165 18.79 21.22 3.52
C ASP A 165 17.94 20.11 4.16
N ALA A 166 16.90 19.65 3.47
CA ALA A 166 16.07 18.55 3.93
C ALA A 166 16.84 17.22 3.90
N TYR A 167 17.52 16.90 2.80
CA TYR A 167 18.25 15.64 2.63
C TYR A 167 19.38 15.48 3.64
N ASN A 168 20.06 16.55 4.00
CA ASN A 168 21.09 16.54 5.05
C ASN A 168 20.55 16.14 6.44
N ARG A 169 19.23 16.26 6.67
CA ARG A 169 18.58 15.92 7.93
C ARG A 169 17.98 14.50 7.97
N THR A 170 18.06 13.76 6.87
CA THR A 170 17.44 12.42 6.78
C THR A 170 18.25 11.30 7.43
N GLY A 171 19.53 11.54 7.77
CA GLY A 171 20.38 10.56 8.43
C GLY A 171 20.59 9.30 7.58
N ASP A 172 20.30 8.16 8.16
CA ASP A 172 20.41 6.82 7.56
C ASP A 172 19.13 6.35 6.84
N LEU A 173 18.10 7.21 6.76
CA LEU A 173 16.88 6.87 6.04
C LEU A 173 17.10 6.83 4.53
N VAL A 174 16.64 5.76 3.89
CA VAL A 174 16.50 5.69 2.44
C VAL A 174 15.28 6.53 2.03
N MET A 175 15.46 7.43 1.09
CA MET A 175 14.46 8.43 0.73
C MET A 175 13.97 8.24 -0.70
N THR A 176 12.79 8.76 -0.98
CA THR A 176 12.31 9.02 -2.34
C THR A 176 12.11 10.51 -2.53
N LEU A 177 12.50 11.02 -3.71
CA LEU A 177 12.07 12.33 -4.17
C LEU A 177 10.95 12.14 -5.16
N GLN A 178 9.80 12.73 -4.89
CA GLN A 178 8.59 12.56 -5.67
C GLN A 178 8.03 13.91 -6.14
N GLU A 179 7.58 13.97 -7.40
CA GLU A 179 6.88 15.12 -7.98
C GLU A 179 5.72 15.56 -7.08
N GLY A 180 5.65 16.84 -6.78
CA GLY A 180 4.52 17.46 -6.09
C GLY A 180 3.40 17.71 -7.08
N ILE A 181 2.32 16.95 -7.00
CA ILE A 181 1.15 17.17 -7.85
C ILE A 181 0.38 18.39 -7.31
N GLU A 182 0.38 19.48 -8.10
CA GLU A 182 -0.57 20.58 -7.89
C GLU A 182 -1.93 20.10 -8.36
N PHE A 183 -2.89 20.02 -7.44
CA PHE A 183 -4.16 19.38 -7.69
C PHE A 183 -5.34 20.36 -7.65
N ASP A 184 -6.32 20.07 -8.47
CA ASP A 184 -7.63 20.73 -8.51
C ASP A 184 -8.56 20.13 -7.45
N GLU A 185 -8.52 18.79 -7.34
CA GLU A 185 -9.32 17.99 -6.41
C GLU A 185 -8.46 16.93 -5.75
N TYR A 186 -8.87 16.49 -4.57
CA TYR A 186 -8.19 15.43 -3.84
C TYR A 186 -9.19 14.47 -3.20
N PHE A 187 -8.92 13.17 -3.28
CA PHE A 187 -9.81 12.13 -2.78
C PHE A 187 -9.04 11.09 -1.96
N ARG A 188 -9.73 10.53 -0.97
CA ARG A 188 -9.36 9.31 -0.28
C ARG A 188 -10.40 8.25 -0.59
N CYS A 189 -9.95 7.07 -1.00
CA CYS A 189 -10.83 6.02 -1.46
C CYS A 189 -10.58 4.75 -0.64
N TYR A 190 -11.55 4.34 0.21
CA TYR A 190 -11.50 3.00 0.77
C TYR A 190 -11.63 1.96 -0.33
N CYS A 191 -10.89 0.86 -0.20
CA CYS A 191 -11.07 -0.35 -0.98
C CYS A 191 -11.15 -1.54 -0.04
N ILE A 192 -12.32 -2.20 0.01
CA ILE A 192 -12.62 -3.28 0.94
C ILE A 192 -12.91 -4.56 0.15
N GLY A 193 -12.20 -5.65 0.51
CA GLY A 193 -12.37 -6.95 -0.12
C GLY A 193 -11.94 -7.01 -1.58
N ARG A 194 -11.27 -5.99 -2.10
CA ARG A 194 -10.90 -5.83 -3.54
C ARG A 194 -12.12 -5.73 -4.46
N GLU A 195 -13.26 -5.31 -3.92
CA GLU A 195 -14.55 -5.26 -4.62
C GLU A 195 -15.30 -3.96 -4.36
N LYS A 196 -15.32 -3.49 -3.10
CA LYS A 196 -16.10 -2.32 -2.69
C LYS A 196 -15.20 -1.11 -2.57
N VAL A 197 -15.56 -0.02 -3.26
CA VAL A 197 -14.84 1.25 -3.21
C VAL A 197 -15.76 2.34 -2.67
N ARG A 198 -15.26 3.15 -1.73
CA ARG A 198 -15.91 4.35 -1.22
C ARG A 198 -15.01 5.55 -1.46
N ILE A 199 -15.44 6.45 -2.32
CA ILE A 199 -14.72 7.68 -2.65
C ILE A 199 -15.15 8.78 -1.69
N MET A 200 -14.18 9.41 -1.04
CA MET A 200 -14.39 10.49 -0.09
C MET A 200 -13.58 11.71 -0.54
N ARG A 201 -14.23 12.87 -0.63
CA ARG A 201 -13.55 14.12 -0.91
C ARG A 201 -12.67 14.51 0.29
N TYR A 202 -11.43 14.89 0.02
CA TYR A 202 -10.44 15.22 1.02
C TYR A 202 -9.63 16.44 0.60
N ASP A 203 -9.21 17.27 1.52
CA ASP A 203 -8.29 18.39 1.25
C ASP A 203 -7.18 18.41 2.30
N PRO A 204 -5.98 17.93 1.96
CA PRO A 204 -4.86 17.89 2.89
C PRO A 204 -4.35 19.28 3.33
N ARG A 205 -4.78 20.36 2.66
CA ARG A 205 -4.40 21.75 2.98
C ARG A 205 -5.18 22.32 4.15
N ARG A 206 -6.33 21.70 4.49
CA ARG A 206 -7.19 22.14 5.58
C ARG A 206 -6.64 21.70 6.95
N PRO A 207 -7.09 22.31 8.06
CA PRO A 207 -6.90 21.77 9.40
C PRO A 207 -7.32 20.30 9.49
N HIS A 208 -6.70 19.54 10.36
CA HIS A 208 -6.84 18.07 10.39
C HIS A 208 -8.31 17.61 10.51
N GLU A 209 -9.10 18.29 11.33
CA GLU A 209 -10.52 18.03 11.60
C GLU A 209 -11.44 18.30 10.41
N ASP A 210 -11.01 19.14 9.44
CA ASP A 210 -11.81 19.59 8.29
C ASP A 210 -11.36 18.96 6.96
N ARG A 211 -10.39 18.05 6.99
CA ARG A 211 -9.82 17.46 5.77
C ARG A 211 -10.80 16.61 5.00
N TYR A 212 -11.69 15.88 5.67
CA TYR A 212 -12.79 15.17 5.02
C TYR A 212 -13.93 16.15 4.69
N VAL A 213 -14.08 16.45 3.41
CA VAL A 213 -15.05 17.46 2.93
C VAL A 213 -16.43 16.81 2.76
N ARG A 214 -17.26 16.92 3.80
CA ARG A 214 -18.54 16.18 3.90
C ARG A 214 -19.61 16.67 2.91
N ASN A 215 -19.65 17.97 2.61
CA ASN A 215 -20.69 18.61 1.80
C ASN A 215 -20.18 19.05 0.42
N GLY A 216 -19.10 18.46 -0.08
CA GLY A 216 -18.58 18.75 -1.42
C GLY A 216 -19.38 18.03 -2.51
N PRO A 217 -19.38 18.54 -3.76
CA PRO A 217 -20.00 17.83 -4.86
C PRO A 217 -19.29 16.48 -5.09
N PRO A 218 -20.01 15.45 -5.57
CA PRO A 218 -19.36 14.20 -5.98
C PRO A 218 -18.37 14.47 -7.13
N PRO A 219 -17.38 13.58 -7.36
CA PRO A 219 -16.59 13.63 -8.58
C PRO A 219 -17.50 13.45 -9.80
N ASP A 220 -17.05 13.91 -10.97
CA ASP A 220 -17.77 13.56 -12.18
C ASP A 220 -17.73 12.06 -12.46
N ALA A 221 -18.70 11.55 -13.22
CA ALA A 221 -18.87 10.10 -13.41
C ALA A 221 -17.70 9.41 -14.12
N ALA A 222 -16.89 10.12 -14.92
CA ALA A 222 -15.72 9.55 -15.57
C ALA A 222 -14.55 9.43 -14.57
N LEU A 223 -14.35 10.47 -13.77
CA LEU A 223 -13.34 10.49 -12.70
C LEU A 223 -13.66 9.45 -11.62
N GLU A 224 -14.95 9.33 -11.24
CA GLU A 224 -15.40 8.31 -10.27
C GLU A 224 -15.08 6.90 -10.76
N ARG A 225 -15.44 6.57 -12.00
CA ARG A 225 -15.10 5.27 -12.60
C ARG A 225 -13.61 5.03 -12.63
N ARG A 226 -12.83 6.01 -13.09
CA ARG A 226 -11.38 5.89 -13.17
C ARG A 226 -10.75 5.62 -11.81
N MET A 227 -11.09 6.39 -10.76
CA MET A 227 -10.58 6.17 -9.41
C MET A 227 -11.01 4.80 -8.86
N THR A 228 -12.23 4.37 -9.15
CA THR A 228 -12.72 3.04 -8.76
C THR A 228 -11.89 1.93 -9.41
N ASP A 229 -11.67 2.00 -10.72
CA ASP A 229 -10.88 1.01 -11.47
C ASP A 229 -9.42 1.00 -11.01
N ASP A 230 -8.82 2.17 -10.79
CA ASP A 230 -7.45 2.30 -10.28
C ASP A 230 -7.33 1.72 -8.85
N CYS A 231 -8.29 1.98 -7.95
CA CYS A 231 -8.37 1.36 -6.63
C CYS A 231 -8.41 -0.16 -6.70
N LEU A 232 -9.31 -0.72 -7.52
CA LEU A 232 -9.47 -2.17 -7.66
C LEU A 232 -8.21 -2.80 -8.28
N THR A 233 -7.61 -2.16 -9.27
CA THR A 233 -6.37 -2.59 -9.92
C THR A 233 -5.23 -2.67 -8.91
N LEU A 234 -5.00 -1.60 -8.15
CA LEU A 234 -3.95 -1.55 -7.13
C LEU A 234 -4.16 -2.60 -6.05
N ASN A 235 -5.36 -2.69 -5.49
CA ASN A 235 -5.63 -3.60 -4.38
C ASN A 235 -5.58 -5.07 -4.80
N ARG A 236 -6.00 -5.41 -6.03
CA ARG A 236 -5.86 -6.76 -6.58
C ARG A 236 -4.41 -7.13 -6.83
N ALA A 237 -3.62 -6.22 -7.41
CA ALA A 237 -2.20 -6.44 -7.67
C ALA A 237 -1.38 -6.56 -6.39
N LEU A 238 -1.63 -5.69 -5.42
CA LEU A 238 -0.94 -5.67 -4.13
C LEU A 238 -1.47 -6.69 -3.12
N GLY A 239 -2.63 -7.28 -3.36
CA GLY A 239 -3.21 -8.27 -2.46
C GLY A 239 -3.84 -7.67 -1.19
N TYR A 240 -4.18 -6.38 -1.17
CA TYR A 240 -4.82 -5.74 -0.01
C TYR A 240 -6.34 -5.93 -0.01
N ASP A 241 -6.87 -6.39 1.11
CA ASP A 241 -8.31 -6.54 1.35
C ASP A 241 -8.90 -5.38 2.17
N LEU A 242 -8.06 -4.64 2.88
CA LEU A 242 -8.43 -3.43 3.62
C LEU A 242 -7.37 -2.36 3.34
N ASN A 243 -7.75 -1.33 2.60
CA ASN A 243 -6.81 -0.31 2.18
C ASN A 243 -7.52 1.02 1.91
N MET A 244 -6.73 2.10 1.86
CA MET A 244 -7.15 3.40 1.37
C MET A 244 -6.14 3.92 0.37
N VAL A 245 -6.65 4.41 -0.77
CA VAL A 245 -5.87 5.04 -1.83
C VAL A 245 -6.13 6.54 -1.82
N GLU A 246 -5.07 7.33 -1.86
CA GLU A 246 -5.14 8.79 -1.98
C GLU A 246 -4.87 9.22 -3.41
N PHE A 247 -5.78 10.03 -3.98
CA PHE A 247 -5.64 10.59 -5.32
C PHE A 247 -5.58 12.11 -5.28
N ALA A 248 -4.53 12.66 -5.90
CA ALA A 248 -4.47 14.07 -6.29
C ALA A 248 -4.89 14.18 -7.76
N VAL A 249 -5.90 14.96 -8.06
CA VAL A 249 -6.43 15.11 -9.43
C VAL A 249 -5.87 16.37 -10.05
N ARG A 250 -5.21 16.23 -11.20
CA ARG A 250 -4.69 17.35 -12.01
C ARG A 250 -5.18 17.21 -13.44
N GLY A 251 -5.93 18.18 -13.93
CA GLY A 251 -6.47 18.15 -15.28
C GLY A 251 -7.33 16.92 -15.57
N GLY A 252 -8.14 16.47 -14.61
CA GLY A 252 -9.00 15.29 -14.72
C GLY A 252 -8.28 13.94 -14.60
N ILE A 253 -6.96 13.91 -14.34
CA ILE A 253 -6.17 12.69 -14.16
C ILE A 253 -5.95 12.46 -12.65
N PRO A 254 -6.44 11.35 -12.08
CA PRO A 254 -6.18 10.99 -10.70
C PRO A 254 -4.80 10.35 -10.55
N TYR A 255 -3.88 11.04 -9.91
CA TYR A 255 -2.55 10.51 -9.56
C TYR A 255 -2.62 9.83 -8.19
N ALA A 256 -2.30 8.55 -8.10
CA ALA A 256 -2.21 7.84 -6.84
C ALA A 256 -0.97 8.30 -6.06
N ILE A 257 -1.21 9.01 -4.94
CA ILE A 257 -0.15 9.65 -4.13
C ILE A 257 0.31 8.73 -3.00
N ASP A 258 -0.63 8.10 -2.32
CA ASP A 258 -0.39 7.08 -1.29
C ASP A 258 -1.49 6.03 -1.38
N PHE A 259 -1.11 4.77 -1.43
CA PHE A 259 -2.05 3.68 -1.66
C PHE A 259 -1.69 2.39 -0.93
N LEU A 260 -0.91 2.52 0.14
CA LEU A 260 -0.54 1.43 1.03
C LEU A 260 -0.85 1.84 2.46
N ASN A 261 -2.12 1.84 2.78
CA ASN A 261 -2.59 2.15 4.12
C ASN A 261 -3.41 0.98 4.67
N PRO A 262 -2.74 -0.02 5.30
CA PRO A 262 -3.40 -1.22 5.83
C PRO A 262 -4.29 -0.94 7.04
N ALA A 263 -4.08 0.21 7.70
CA ALA A 263 -4.90 0.68 8.81
C ALA A 263 -5.43 2.10 8.49
N PRO A 264 -6.28 2.25 7.46
CA PRO A 264 -6.77 3.55 7.06
C PRO A 264 -7.58 4.21 8.18
N ASP A 265 -7.48 5.55 8.25
CA ASP A 265 -8.31 6.32 9.17
C ASP A 265 -9.79 5.98 8.97
N ALA A 266 -10.41 5.51 10.03
CA ALA A 266 -11.82 5.15 10.10
C ALA A 266 -12.45 5.61 11.42
N ASP A 267 -11.88 6.65 12.05
CA ASP A 267 -12.47 7.23 13.24
C ASP A 267 -13.75 8.00 12.91
N TYR A 268 -14.80 7.80 13.72
CA TYR A 268 -16.11 8.42 13.52
C TYR A 268 -16.04 9.95 13.41
N ASN A 269 -15.22 10.59 14.25
CA ASN A 269 -15.12 12.05 14.28
C ASN A 269 -14.35 12.57 13.05
N SER A 270 -13.40 11.78 12.55
CA SER A 270 -12.58 12.12 11.40
C SER A 270 -13.39 11.98 10.09
N VAL A 271 -13.85 10.76 9.78
CA VAL A 271 -14.47 10.46 8.47
C VAL A 271 -15.95 10.83 8.39
N GLY A 272 -16.59 11.05 9.53
CA GLY A 272 -18.02 11.38 9.65
C GLY A 272 -18.94 10.16 9.61
N PRO A 273 -20.22 10.33 10.00
CA PRO A 273 -21.14 9.22 10.26
C PRO A 273 -21.38 8.32 9.05
N ASP A 274 -21.57 8.88 7.86
CA ASP A 274 -21.91 8.11 6.65
C ASP A 274 -20.73 7.25 6.17
N ASN A 275 -19.51 7.80 6.17
CA ASN A 275 -18.33 7.05 5.78
C ASN A 275 -17.96 6.01 6.85
N PHE A 276 -18.13 6.36 8.12
CA PHE A 276 -17.93 5.44 9.23
C PHE A 276 -18.88 4.24 9.14
N ALA A 277 -20.18 4.49 9.00
CA ALA A 277 -21.17 3.42 8.86
C ALA A 277 -20.87 2.53 7.64
N TRP A 278 -20.48 3.13 6.52
CA TRP A 278 -20.12 2.39 5.32
C TRP A 278 -18.90 1.48 5.54
N VAL A 279 -17.80 1.99 6.10
CA VAL A 279 -16.57 1.21 6.27
C VAL A 279 -16.75 0.10 7.32
N VAL A 280 -17.46 0.37 8.41
CA VAL A 280 -17.80 -0.64 9.44
C VAL A 280 -18.61 -1.78 8.83
N ASN A 281 -19.66 -1.46 8.06
CA ASN A 281 -20.47 -2.48 7.40
C ASN A 281 -19.67 -3.27 6.37
N ALA A 282 -18.92 -2.59 5.50
CA ALA A 282 -18.17 -3.25 4.43
C ALA A 282 -17.09 -4.20 5.00
N VAL A 283 -16.38 -3.79 6.05
CA VAL A 283 -15.36 -4.63 6.70
C VAL A 283 -16.00 -5.80 7.45
N ALA A 284 -17.09 -5.56 8.17
CA ALA A 284 -17.79 -6.62 8.89
C ALA A 284 -18.37 -7.69 7.94
N GLU A 285 -19.03 -7.27 6.86
CA GLU A 285 -19.58 -8.17 5.82
C GLU A 285 -18.46 -8.99 5.16
N MET A 286 -17.34 -8.34 4.78
CA MET A 286 -16.17 -9.01 4.23
C MET A 286 -15.63 -10.07 5.20
N ALA A 287 -15.44 -9.72 6.47
CA ALA A 287 -14.90 -10.63 7.48
C ALA A 287 -15.80 -11.85 7.72
N VAL A 288 -17.11 -11.63 7.84
CA VAL A 288 -18.10 -12.73 7.99
C VAL A 288 -18.09 -13.62 6.75
N ALA A 289 -18.15 -13.05 5.54
CA ALA A 289 -18.12 -13.81 4.30
C ALA A 289 -16.85 -14.67 4.16
N ARG A 290 -15.70 -14.15 4.58
CA ARG A 290 -14.40 -14.87 4.54
C ARG A 290 -14.36 -16.10 5.45
N VAL A 291 -15.01 -16.07 6.60
CA VAL A 291 -15.00 -17.22 7.53
C VAL A 291 -16.15 -18.20 7.30
N THR A 292 -17.24 -17.77 6.67
CA THR A 292 -18.44 -18.61 6.43
C THR A 292 -18.53 -19.15 5.00
N GLY A 293 -17.96 -18.46 4.02
CA GLY A 293 -18.17 -18.74 2.60
C GLY A 293 -17.30 -19.86 2.01
N GLY A 294 -16.48 -20.56 2.77
CA GLY A 294 -15.65 -21.69 2.30
C GLY A 294 -14.53 -21.29 1.31
N GLY A 295 -14.51 -20.05 0.85
CA GLY A 295 -13.44 -19.49 0.03
C GLY A 295 -12.34 -18.94 0.92
N GLY A 296 -11.28 -19.73 1.16
CA GLY A 296 -10.09 -19.22 1.83
C GLY A 296 -9.58 -17.96 1.11
N VAL A 297 -9.06 -16.98 1.88
CA VAL A 297 -8.28 -15.90 1.28
C VAL A 297 -7.20 -16.55 0.44
N PRO A 298 -7.05 -16.18 -0.83
CA PRO A 298 -5.92 -16.67 -1.61
C PRO A 298 -4.63 -16.35 -0.83
N ARG A 299 -3.95 -17.38 -0.35
CA ARG A 299 -2.71 -17.25 0.41
C ARG A 299 -1.53 -16.84 -0.47
N GLU A 300 -1.80 -16.65 -1.76
CA GLU A 300 -0.81 -16.38 -2.79
C GLU A 300 -0.46 -14.90 -2.88
N TYR A 301 0.81 -14.63 -3.11
CA TYR A 301 1.32 -13.31 -3.43
C TYR A 301 0.90 -12.95 -4.87
N ARG A 302 -0.16 -12.20 -5.00
CA ARG A 302 -0.79 -11.93 -6.31
C ARG A 302 0.00 -11.02 -7.23
N TRP A 303 0.88 -10.16 -6.71
CA TRP A 303 1.68 -9.28 -7.55
C TRP A 303 2.60 -10.04 -8.52
N ALA A 304 3.04 -11.26 -8.16
CA ALA A 304 3.85 -12.11 -9.04
C ALA A 304 3.10 -12.53 -10.31
N GLU A 305 1.78 -12.57 -10.30
CA GLU A 305 0.96 -12.85 -11.49
C GLU A 305 1.02 -11.68 -12.48
N PHE A 306 1.10 -10.44 -12.00
CA PHE A 306 1.19 -9.26 -12.84
C PHE A 306 2.56 -9.09 -13.50
N LEU A 307 3.63 -9.61 -12.87
CA LEU A 307 4.96 -9.65 -13.50
C LEU A 307 5.03 -10.61 -14.68
N LYS A 308 4.21 -11.66 -14.68
CA LYS A 308 4.13 -12.64 -15.78
C LYS A 308 3.36 -12.10 -16.98
N GLY A 309 2.42 -11.18 -16.80
CA GLY A 309 1.60 -10.62 -17.87
C GLY A 309 2.36 -9.71 -18.83
N SER A 310 3.46 -9.08 -18.41
CA SER A 310 4.34 -8.30 -19.28
C SER A 310 5.31 -9.17 -20.11
N ALA A 311 5.39 -10.48 -19.81
CA ALA A 311 6.13 -11.47 -20.57
C ALA A 311 5.27 -12.13 -21.68
N ALA A 312 4.06 -11.60 -21.94
CA ALA A 312 3.27 -12.03 -23.09
C ALA A 312 4.02 -11.64 -24.38
N GLU A 313 4.48 -12.69 -25.07
CA GLU A 313 5.07 -12.65 -26.41
C GLU A 313 6.48 -12.05 -26.56
N ALA A 314 7.45 -12.63 -25.88
CA ALA A 314 8.75 -12.71 -26.54
C ALA A 314 8.56 -13.59 -27.80
N PRO A 315 8.79 -13.07 -29.02
CA PRO A 315 8.63 -13.87 -30.21
C PRO A 315 9.49 -15.12 -30.10
N ALA A 316 8.88 -16.29 -30.40
CA ALA A 316 9.57 -17.57 -30.34
C ALA A 316 10.93 -17.46 -31.02
N PRO A 317 12.01 -17.98 -30.43
CA PRO A 317 13.33 -17.87 -31.01
C PRO A 317 13.29 -18.47 -32.43
N LYS A 318 13.57 -17.62 -33.44
CA LYS A 318 13.68 -18.07 -34.84
C LYS A 318 14.65 -19.25 -34.88
N LYS A 319 14.19 -20.42 -35.24
CA LYS A 319 15.03 -21.61 -35.46
C LYS A 319 16.21 -21.18 -36.33
N ARG A 320 17.41 -21.22 -35.79
CA ARG A 320 18.65 -21.01 -36.55
C ARG A 320 18.64 -22.00 -37.73
N ALA A 321 18.59 -21.48 -38.93
CA ALA A 321 18.75 -22.30 -40.12
C ALA A 321 20.06 -23.09 -40.00
N ALA A 322 19.96 -24.42 -40.13
CA ALA A 322 21.11 -25.31 -40.09
C ALA A 322 22.11 -24.88 -41.20
N ARG A 323 23.32 -24.51 -40.79
CA ARG A 323 24.44 -24.24 -41.72
C ARG A 323 24.70 -25.51 -42.52
N LYS A 324 24.51 -25.47 -43.83
CA LYS A 324 24.97 -26.52 -44.73
C LYS A 324 26.49 -26.72 -44.57
N PRO A 325 26.97 -27.97 -44.47
CA PRO A 325 28.40 -28.21 -44.38
C PRO A 325 29.09 -27.77 -45.66
N ALA A 326 30.19 -27.04 -45.49
CA ALA A 326 31.03 -26.62 -46.63
C ALA A 326 31.58 -27.84 -47.35
N GLY A 327 31.30 -27.95 -48.65
CA GLY A 327 31.78 -29.01 -49.53
C GLY A 327 33.32 -29.02 -49.54
N LYS A 328 33.91 -30.21 -49.33
CA LYS A 328 35.34 -30.48 -49.56
C LYS A 328 35.64 -30.29 -51.02
N LYS A 329 36.48 -29.33 -51.39
CA LYS A 329 37.15 -29.25 -52.64
C LYS A 329 38.16 -30.43 -52.74
N LYS A 330 37.98 -31.34 -53.68
CA LYS A 330 39.00 -32.29 -54.11
C LYS A 330 40.00 -31.52 -54.98
N SER A 331 41.28 -31.67 -54.70
CA SER A 331 42.42 -31.33 -55.54
C SER A 331 42.57 -32.40 -56.60
#